data_41a22af251a15f999c8dbd8594998f42
#
_entry.id   41a22af251a15f999c8dbd8594998f42
#
_cell.length_a   1.000
_cell.length_b   1.000
_cell.length_c   1.000
_cell.angle_alpha   90.00
_cell.angle_beta   90.00
_cell.angle_gamma   90.00
#
_symmetry.space_group_name_H-M   'P 1'
#
loop_
_entity.id
_entity.type
_entity.pdbx_description
1 polymer ?
#
loop_
_entity_poly.entity_id
_entity_poly.type
_entity_poly.pdbx_seq_one_letter_code
_entity_poly.pdbx_strand_id
1 'polypeptide(L)'
;MKQFIYADNAATTKLNKEAFNAMIPWLTDEYGNASQPYAFARKPKKALAESRKIIAKCINALPEEIYFTSGGTESDNWAIKGSASSDPDKLATITSAIEHHALLNACASIERQGYPVTYLSPDSEGTVDPEQLSAAITDRTRLVSIMFSNNEIG
;
A
#
# COMPACT_ATOMS: atom_id res chain seq x y z
N MET A 1 -11.45 -23.92 -31.21
CA MET A 1 -10.39 -23.57 -30.23
C MET A 1 -11.01 -23.50 -28.84
N LYS A 2 -10.42 -24.17 -27.84
CA LYS A 2 -10.92 -24.01 -26.44
C LYS A 2 -10.62 -22.59 -25.99
N GLN A 3 -11.64 -21.88 -25.50
CA GLN A 3 -11.50 -20.56 -24.95
C GLN A 3 -10.72 -20.68 -23.61
N PHE A 4 -9.59 -20.00 -23.48
CA PHE A 4 -8.86 -19.89 -22.23
C PHE A 4 -9.57 -18.86 -21.33
N ILE A 5 -9.91 -19.28 -20.11
CA ILE A 5 -10.51 -18.41 -19.10
C ILE A 5 -9.49 -18.23 -17.98
N TYR A 6 -9.07 -16.98 -17.76
CA TYR A 6 -8.24 -16.60 -16.61
C TYR A 6 -9.15 -16.00 -15.53
N ALA A 7 -9.19 -16.64 -14.37
CA ALA A 7 -10.09 -16.26 -13.27
C ALA A 7 -9.36 -15.80 -11.98
N ASP A 8 -8.02 -15.87 -11.97
CA ASP A 8 -7.20 -15.47 -10.81
C ASP A 8 -6.86 -13.97 -10.85
N ASN A 9 -7.90 -13.13 -10.80
CA ASN A 9 -7.72 -11.68 -10.86
C ASN A 9 -7.18 -11.08 -9.54
N ALA A 10 -7.17 -11.84 -8.45
CA ALA A 10 -6.52 -11.43 -7.21
C ALA A 10 -4.99 -11.45 -7.32
N ALA A 11 -4.42 -12.36 -8.13
CA ALA A 11 -2.98 -12.42 -8.37
C ALA A 11 -2.52 -11.36 -9.36
N THR A 12 -3.22 -11.22 -10.51
CA THR A 12 -2.89 -10.23 -11.53
C THR A 12 -4.06 -9.97 -12.47
N THR A 13 -4.07 -8.82 -13.12
CA THR A 13 -5.07 -8.43 -14.11
C THR A 13 -4.40 -8.01 -15.42
N LYS A 14 -5.14 -8.13 -16.51
CA LYS A 14 -4.70 -7.59 -17.79
C LYS A 14 -4.62 -6.06 -17.71
N LEU A 15 -3.53 -5.50 -18.23
CA LEU A 15 -3.40 -4.04 -18.32
C LEU A 15 -4.55 -3.42 -19.14
N ASN A 16 -5.21 -2.42 -18.60
CA ASN A 16 -6.25 -1.69 -19.30
C ASN A 16 -5.68 -1.00 -20.55
N LYS A 17 -6.38 -1.12 -21.68
CA LYS A 17 -5.90 -0.58 -22.97
C LYS A 17 -5.78 0.94 -22.99
N GLU A 18 -6.68 1.63 -22.32
CA GLU A 18 -6.65 3.10 -22.24
C GLU A 18 -5.46 3.55 -21.37
N ALA A 19 -5.23 2.88 -20.25
CA ALA A 19 -4.07 3.12 -19.40
C ALA A 19 -2.77 2.87 -20.16
N PHE A 20 -2.67 1.74 -20.89
CA PHE A 20 -1.51 1.42 -21.73
C PHE A 20 -1.24 2.52 -22.75
N ASN A 21 -2.26 2.95 -23.51
CA ASN A 21 -2.11 4.00 -24.52
C ASN A 21 -1.67 5.34 -23.89
N ALA A 22 -2.18 5.66 -22.70
CA ALA A 22 -1.77 6.86 -21.97
C ALA A 22 -0.33 6.81 -21.45
N MET A 23 0.22 5.61 -21.22
CA MET A 23 1.61 5.42 -20.77
C MET A 23 2.62 5.54 -21.91
N ILE A 24 2.28 5.17 -23.14
CA ILE A 24 3.22 5.10 -24.28
C ILE A 24 4.05 6.38 -24.44
N PRO A 25 3.48 7.60 -24.49
CA PRO A 25 4.28 8.81 -24.68
C PRO A 25 5.34 9.04 -23.60
N TRP A 26 5.06 8.62 -22.35
CA TRP A 26 5.99 8.76 -21.22
C TRP A 26 7.14 7.75 -21.26
N LEU A 27 6.98 6.65 -22.00
CA LEU A 27 7.99 5.62 -22.19
C LEU A 27 8.85 5.87 -23.43
N THR A 28 8.35 6.61 -24.42
CA THR A 28 8.99 6.79 -25.74
C THR A 28 9.51 8.20 -25.99
N ASP A 29 8.71 9.22 -25.68
CA ASP A 29 8.99 10.60 -26.10
C ASP A 29 9.25 11.54 -24.91
N GLU A 30 8.50 11.42 -23.85
CA GLU A 30 8.49 12.33 -22.68
C GLU A 30 9.16 11.70 -21.43
N TYR A 31 10.19 10.89 -21.62
CA TYR A 31 10.88 10.10 -20.60
C TYR A 31 11.82 10.90 -19.69
N GLY A 32 11.76 12.22 -19.72
CA GLY A 32 12.62 13.08 -18.89
C GLY A 32 12.45 12.85 -17.39
N ASN A 33 13.55 12.85 -16.64
CA ASN A 33 13.50 12.72 -15.19
C ASN A 33 12.83 13.96 -14.56
N ALA A 34 11.65 13.75 -13.96
CA ALA A 34 10.81 14.81 -13.38
C ALA A 34 11.50 15.60 -12.24
N SER A 35 12.55 15.06 -11.62
CA SER A 35 13.29 15.71 -10.54
C SER A 35 14.34 16.72 -11.05
N GLN A 36 14.62 16.75 -12.34
CA GLN A 36 15.66 17.58 -12.90
C GLN A 36 15.18 18.99 -13.29
N PRO A 37 16.06 20.02 -13.30
CA PRO A 37 15.67 21.41 -13.58
C PRO A 37 15.56 21.76 -15.06
N TYR A 38 16.05 20.93 -15.99
CA TYR A 38 16.09 21.25 -17.41
C TYR A 38 14.70 21.19 -18.08
N ALA A 39 14.58 21.82 -19.26
CA ALA A 39 13.30 22.00 -19.96
C ALA A 39 12.60 20.67 -20.28
N PHE A 40 13.35 19.62 -20.65
CA PHE A 40 12.81 18.31 -20.99
C PHE A 40 12.11 17.60 -19.81
N ALA A 41 12.45 17.97 -18.56
CA ALA A 41 11.80 17.45 -17.35
C ALA A 41 10.45 18.10 -17.02
N ARG A 42 10.10 19.23 -17.66
CA ARG A 42 8.90 20.01 -17.27
C ARG A 42 7.59 19.25 -17.48
N LYS A 43 7.45 18.56 -18.63
CA LYS A 43 6.24 17.78 -18.92
C LYS A 43 6.07 16.60 -17.97
N PRO A 44 7.05 15.70 -17.77
CA PRO A 44 6.96 14.63 -16.77
C PRO A 44 6.66 15.15 -15.36
N LYS A 45 7.30 16.23 -14.92
CA LYS A 45 7.05 16.85 -13.62
C LYS A 45 5.60 17.30 -13.46
N LYS A 46 5.06 17.99 -14.50
CA LYS A 46 3.65 18.42 -14.52
C LYS A 46 2.70 17.20 -14.49
N ALA A 47 2.96 16.18 -15.29
CA ALA A 47 2.15 14.97 -15.33
C ALA A 47 2.08 14.25 -13.99
N LEU A 48 3.22 14.11 -13.30
CA LEU A 48 3.27 13.54 -11.94
C LEU A 48 2.45 14.36 -10.94
N ALA A 49 2.56 15.70 -10.99
CA ALA A 49 1.79 16.58 -10.12
C ALA A 49 0.28 16.47 -10.36
N GLU A 50 -0.15 16.43 -11.62
CA GLU A 50 -1.57 16.25 -11.96
C GLU A 50 -2.08 14.87 -11.56
N SER A 51 -1.31 13.80 -11.76
CA SER A 51 -1.66 12.44 -11.34
C SER A 51 -1.85 12.37 -9.82
N ARG A 52 -0.97 13.00 -9.03
CA ARG A 52 -1.14 13.10 -7.56
C ARG A 52 -2.44 13.80 -7.18
N LYS A 53 -2.76 14.94 -7.82
CA LYS A 53 -4.00 15.67 -7.55
C LYS A 53 -5.24 14.83 -7.85
N ILE A 54 -5.23 14.09 -8.96
CA ILE A 54 -6.36 13.22 -9.33
C ILE A 54 -6.55 12.13 -8.29
N ILE A 55 -5.48 11.41 -7.92
CA ILE A 55 -5.53 10.33 -6.91
C ILE A 55 -5.97 10.89 -5.55
N ALA A 56 -5.36 11.99 -5.11
CA ALA A 56 -5.70 12.64 -3.84
C ALA A 56 -7.19 12.99 -3.78
N LYS A 57 -7.75 13.55 -4.86
CA LYS A 57 -9.19 13.85 -4.94
C LYS A 57 -10.07 12.59 -4.82
N CYS A 58 -9.64 11.46 -5.38
CA CYS A 58 -10.41 10.21 -5.33
C CYS A 58 -10.53 9.64 -3.91
N ILE A 59 -9.56 9.91 -3.04
CA ILE A 59 -9.51 9.38 -1.67
C ILE A 59 -9.64 10.49 -0.60
N ASN A 60 -10.05 11.70 -1.01
CA ASN A 60 -10.20 12.87 -0.14
C ASN A 60 -8.93 13.20 0.67
N ALA A 61 -7.77 13.14 0.00
CA ALA A 61 -6.46 13.48 0.56
C ALA A 61 -5.88 14.72 -0.11
N LEU A 62 -4.78 15.25 0.44
CA LEU A 62 -3.98 16.30 -0.19
C LEU A 62 -2.96 15.68 -1.16
N PRO A 63 -2.57 16.38 -2.26
CA PRO A 63 -1.57 15.86 -3.21
C PRO A 63 -0.22 15.54 -2.55
N GLU A 64 0.15 16.24 -1.49
CA GLU A 64 1.37 16.05 -0.71
C GLU A 64 1.38 14.75 0.09
N GLU A 65 0.20 14.17 0.34
CA GLU A 65 0.03 12.89 1.04
C GLU A 65 0.13 11.68 0.09
N ILE A 66 0.24 11.90 -1.23
CA ILE A 66 0.32 10.84 -2.22
C ILE A 66 1.77 10.53 -2.58
N TYR A 67 2.18 9.31 -2.34
CA TYR A 67 3.50 8.79 -2.69
C TYR A 67 3.37 7.60 -3.64
N PHE A 68 4.10 7.65 -4.76
CA PHE A 68 4.16 6.53 -5.71
C PHE A 68 5.26 5.56 -5.30
N THR A 69 4.91 4.29 -5.25
CA THR A 69 5.80 3.18 -4.93
C THR A 69 5.83 2.18 -6.08
N SER A 70 6.74 1.23 -6.05
CA SER A 70 6.83 0.15 -7.05
C SER A 70 5.70 -0.88 -6.92
N GLY A 71 4.94 -0.86 -5.81
CA GLY A 71 3.82 -1.77 -5.57
C GLY A 71 3.45 -1.85 -4.09
N GLY A 72 2.43 -2.67 -3.76
CA GLY A 72 1.91 -2.84 -2.41
C GLY A 72 2.96 -3.27 -1.41
N THR A 73 3.86 -4.18 -1.80
CA THR A 73 4.94 -4.64 -0.91
C THR A 73 5.84 -3.50 -0.41
N GLU A 74 6.19 -2.56 -1.28
CA GLU A 74 6.97 -1.38 -0.87
C GLU A 74 6.14 -0.47 0.04
N SER A 75 4.87 -0.25 -0.30
CA SER A 75 3.95 0.58 0.50
C SER A 75 3.76 0.01 1.91
N ASP A 76 3.51 -1.30 2.04
CA ASP A 76 3.36 -1.99 3.32
C ASP A 76 4.62 -1.88 4.17
N ASN A 77 5.79 -2.15 3.57
CA ASN A 77 7.07 -2.01 4.27
C ASN A 77 7.33 -0.58 4.72
N TRP A 78 7.00 0.40 3.89
CA TRP A 78 7.16 1.81 4.25
C TRP A 78 6.23 2.21 5.39
N ALA A 79 4.96 1.83 5.34
CA ALA A 79 3.99 2.10 6.40
C ALA A 79 4.40 1.45 7.74
N ILE A 80 4.69 0.15 7.73
CA ILE A 80 5.01 -0.61 8.95
C ILE A 80 6.35 -0.16 9.55
N LYS A 81 7.42 -0.19 8.76
CA LYS A 81 8.77 0.13 9.26
C LYS A 81 8.95 1.62 9.57
N GLY A 82 8.36 2.48 8.74
CA GLY A 82 8.39 3.93 8.98
C GLY A 82 7.62 4.33 10.23
N SER A 83 6.47 3.72 10.49
CA SER A 83 5.68 3.97 11.69
C SER A 83 6.40 3.49 12.96
N ALA A 84 7.00 2.30 12.93
CA ALA A 84 7.66 1.71 14.10
C ALA A 84 8.76 2.58 14.68
N SER A 85 9.52 3.29 13.82
CA SER A 85 10.66 4.13 14.24
C SER A 85 10.32 5.61 14.45
N SER A 86 9.07 6.04 14.24
CA SER A 86 8.71 7.46 14.18
C SER A 86 8.44 8.10 15.55
N ASP A 87 8.15 7.31 16.58
CA ASP A 87 7.79 7.80 17.92
C ASP A 87 8.33 6.82 18.99
N PRO A 88 9.27 7.22 19.83
CA PRO A 88 9.87 6.34 20.85
C PRO A 88 8.88 5.92 21.94
N ASP A 89 7.80 6.65 22.17
CA ASP A 89 6.80 6.35 23.20
C ASP A 89 5.68 5.45 22.68
N LYS A 90 5.49 5.39 21.35
CA LYS A 90 4.44 4.61 20.69
C LYS A 90 5.08 3.63 19.70
N LEU A 91 5.33 2.43 20.16
CA LEU A 91 6.09 1.43 19.42
C LEU A 91 5.25 0.26 18.91
N ALA A 92 4.04 0.05 19.46
CA ALA A 92 3.24 -1.12 19.19
C ALA A 92 2.46 -1.03 17.87
N THR A 93 2.50 -2.08 17.09
CA THR A 93 1.68 -2.27 15.87
C THR A 93 0.65 -3.36 16.13
N ILE A 94 -0.58 -3.16 15.65
CA ILE A 94 -1.65 -4.16 15.68
C ILE A 94 -2.01 -4.49 14.24
N THR A 95 -2.12 -5.78 13.93
CA THR A 95 -2.50 -6.25 12.60
C THR A 95 -3.35 -7.52 12.71
N SER A 96 -3.86 -8.04 11.60
CA SER A 96 -4.55 -9.34 11.59
C SER A 96 -3.60 -10.48 11.24
N ALA A 97 -3.95 -11.71 11.67
CA ALA A 97 -3.16 -12.90 11.36
C ALA A 97 -3.32 -13.37 9.90
N ILE A 98 -4.29 -12.83 9.17
CA ILE A 98 -4.61 -13.20 7.78
C ILE A 98 -4.16 -12.16 6.75
N GLU A 99 -3.32 -11.22 7.12
CA GLU A 99 -2.79 -10.22 6.21
C GLU A 99 -1.98 -10.83 5.06
N HIS A 100 -1.83 -10.05 3.99
CA HIS A 100 -0.92 -10.41 2.91
C HIS A 100 0.51 -10.59 3.43
N HIS A 101 1.24 -11.56 2.87
CA HIS A 101 2.63 -11.87 3.31
C HIS A 101 3.59 -10.67 3.28
N ALA A 102 3.39 -9.69 2.40
CA ALA A 102 4.21 -8.46 2.39
C ALA A 102 4.12 -7.72 3.73
N LEU A 103 2.91 -7.61 4.30
CA LEU A 103 2.65 -6.95 5.57
C LEU A 103 3.13 -7.82 6.74
N LEU A 104 2.79 -9.11 6.77
CA LEU A 104 3.23 -10.04 7.82
C LEU A 104 4.77 -10.09 7.92
N ASN A 105 5.47 -10.15 6.79
CA ASN A 105 6.94 -10.14 6.77
C ASN A 105 7.53 -8.81 7.25
N ALA A 106 6.87 -7.68 6.96
CA ALA A 106 7.27 -6.37 7.48
C ALA A 106 7.10 -6.31 9.01
N CYS A 107 5.96 -6.81 9.53
CA CYS A 107 5.71 -6.95 10.96
C CYS A 107 6.75 -7.84 11.64
N ALA A 108 7.00 -9.04 11.13
CA ALA A 108 8.05 -9.93 11.65
C ALA A 108 9.46 -9.29 11.62
N SER A 109 9.72 -8.40 10.67
CA SER A 109 10.98 -7.66 10.61
C SER A 109 11.12 -6.66 11.75
N ILE A 110 10.06 -5.92 12.11
CA ILE A 110 10.10 -4.97 13.23
C ILE A 110 10.10 -5.69 14.59
N GLU A 111 9.42 -6.83 14.72
CA GLU A 111 9.48 -7.66 15.94
C GLU A 111 10.91 -8.08 16.25
N ARG A 112 11.69 -8.53 15.25
CA ARG A 112 13.11 -8.87 15.43
C ARG A 112 13.97 -7.69 15.89
N GLN A 113 13.49 -6.46 15.69
CA GLN A 113 14.12 -5.22 16.16
C GLN A 113 13.62 -4.79 17.55
N GLY A 114 12.71 -5.56 18.17
CA GLY A 114 12.18 -5.31 19.51
C GLY A 114 10.90 -4.47 19.54
N TYR A 115 10.29 -4.17 18.39
CA TYR A 115 8.99 -3.48 18.36
C TYR A 115 7.85 -4.48 18.57
N PRO A 116 6.93 -4.22 19.52
CA PRO A 116 5.80 -5.12 19.78
C PRO A 116 4.82 -5.16 18.60
N VAL A 117 4.41 -6.36 18.21
CA VAL A 117 3.33 -6.56 17.22
C VAL A 117 2.27 -7.46 17.83
N THR A 118 1.02 -7.05 17.71
CA THR A 118 -0.15 -7.86 18.11
C THR A 118 -0.86 -8.33 16.84
N TYR A 119 -1.04 -9.65 16.72
CA TYR A 119 -1.78 -10.26 15.62
C TYR A 119 -3.17 -10.67 16.12
N LEU A 120 -4.21 -10.00 15.62
CA LEU A 120 -5.60 -10.33 15.91
C LEU A 120 -6.00 -11.59 15.14
N SER A 121 -6.63 -12.53 15.83
CA SER A 121 -7.14 -13.74 15.20
C SER A 121 -8.54 -13.48 14.62
N PRO A 122 -8.76 -13.71 13.31
CA PRO A 122 -10.09 -13.65 12.75
C PRO A 122 -10.96 -14.82 13.25
N ASP A 123 -12.27 -14.70 13.08
CA ASP A 123 -13.20 -15.80 13.27
C ASP A 123 -13.13 -16.84 12.14
N SER A 124 -14.04 -17.82 12.15
CA SER A 124 -14.11 -18.89 11.13
C SER A 124 -14.48 -18.38 9.73
N GLU A 125 -15.00 -17.17 9.62
CA GLU A 125 -15.38 -16.52 8.36
C GLU A 125 -14.33 -15.51 7.89
N GLY A 126 -13.23 -15.36 8.64
CA GLY A 126 -12.14 -14.42 8.31
C GLY A 126 -12.38 -13.00 8.81
N THR A 127 -13.39 -12.75 9.64
CA THR A 127 -13.71 -11.43 10.16
C THR A 127 -12.91 -11.14 11.43
N VAL A 128 -12.29 -9.96 11.48
CA VAL A 128 -11.63 -9.44 12.70
C VAL A 128 -12.66 -8.69 13.54
N ASP A 129 -12.83 -9.14 14.79
CA ASP A 129 -13.75 -8.53 15.73
C ASP A 129 -13.29 -7.14 16.17
N PRO A 130 -14.09 -6.07 15.97
CA PRO A 130 -13.77 -4.72 16.44
C PRO A 130 -13.58 -4.62 17.96
N GLU A 131 -14.26 -5.46 18.75
CA GLU A 131 -14.09 -5.47 20.21
C GLU A 131 -12.71 -6.03 20.60
N GLN A 132 -12.24 -7.06 19.90
CA GLN A 132 -10.88 -7.60 20.06
C GLN A 132 -9.84 -6.53 19.72
N LEU A 133 -10.03 -5.77 18.63
CA LEU A 133 -9.17 -4.66 18.29
C LEU A 133 -9.19 -3.58 19.37
N SER A 134 -10.38 -3.18 19.83
CA SER A 134 -10.53 -2.15 20.86
C SER A 134 -9.81 -2.53 22.16
N ALA A 135 -9.90 -3.78 22.55
CA ALA A 135 -9.21 -4.30 23.74
C ALA A 135 -7.67 -4.35 23.57
N ALA A 136 -7.18 -4.51 22.35
CA ALA A 136 -5.74 -4.54 22.05
C ALA A 136 -5.08 -3.15 21.94
N ILE A 137 -5.86 -2.09 21.70
CA ILE A 137 -5.35 -0.72 21.60
C ILE A 137 -4.93 -0.22 22.98
N THR A 138 -3.73 0.35 23.06
CA THR A 138 -3.18 0.98 24.26
C THR A 138 -2.57 2.33 23.93
N ASP A 139 -2.16 3.11 24.94
CA ASP A 139 -1.45 4.37 24.75
C ASP A 139 -0.13 4.22 23.99
N ARG A 140 0.42 3.00 23.93
CA ARG A 140 1.62 2.64 23.18
C ARG A 140 1.35 2.20 21.73
N THR A 141 0.09 2.07 21.34
CA THR A 141 -0.28 1.69 19.98
C THR A 141 0.03 2.82 19.01
N ARG A 142 0.91 2.54 18.05
CA ARG A 142 1.32 3.49 17.00
C ARG A 142 0.53 3.31 15.73
N LEU A 143 0.31 2.06 15.34
CA LEU A 143 -0.31 1.73 14.07
C LEU A 143 -1.27 0.56 14.24
N VAL A 144 -2.43 0.68 13.62
CA VAL A 144 -3.34 -0.42 13.34
C VAL A 144 -3.41 -0.59 11.82
N SER A 145 -3.13 -1.80 11.34
CA SER A 145 -3.17 -2.14 9.93
C SER A 145 -3.95 -3.43 9.74
N ILE A 146 -5.15 -3.35 9.20
CA ILE A 146 -6.04 -4.49 8.95
C ILE A 146 -6.54 -4.38 7.53
N MET A 147 -6.41 -5.46 6.75
CA MET A 147 -6.88 -5.50 5.37
C MET A 147 -8.42 -5.40 5.33
N PHE A 148 -8.92 -4.69 4.33
CA PHE A 148 -10.35 -4.51 4.14
C PHE A 148 -11.05 -5.77 3.63
N SER A 149 -10.36 -6.51 2.75
CA SER A 149 -10.84 -7.77 2.16
C SER A 149 -9.63 -8.66 1.89
N ASN A 150 -9.73 -9.93 2.23
CA ASN A 150 -8.65 -10.88 2.00
C ASN A 150 -8.70 -11.38 0.55
N ASN A 151 -7.55 -11.39 -0.11
CA ASN A 151 -7.44 -11.80 -1.51
C ASN A 151 -7.60 -13.31 -1.77
N GLU A 152 -7.60 -14.12 -0.71
CA GLU A 152 -7.74 -15.59 -0.80
C GLU A 152 -9.12 -16.08 -0.36
N ILE A 153 -9.70 -15.47 0.67
CA ILE A 153 -10.96 -15.93 1.25
C ILE A 153 -12.14 -14.98 1.03
N GLY A 154 -11.92 -13.77 0.50
CA GLY A 154 -12.95 -12.79 0.17
C GLY A 154 -13.15 -11.68 1.16
#